data_a5b92572a1a5bd23a280eeeb79d40972
#
_entry.id   a5b92572a1a5bd23a280eeeb79d40972
#
_cell.length_a   1.000
_cell.length_b   1.000
_cell.length_c   1.000
_cell.angle_alpha   90.00
_cell.angle_beta   90.00
_cell.angle_gamma   90.00
#
_symmetry.space_group_name_H-M   'P 1'
#
loop_
_entity.id
_entity.type
_entity.pdbx_description
1 polymer ?
#
loop_
_entity_poly.entity_id
_entity_poly.type
_entity_poly.pdbx_seq_one_letter_code
_entity_poly.pdbx_strand_id
1 'polypeptide(L)'
;MARNYTDWTAGTYAVGARVRYNGVLYEAINARVPTDTDNPSLDVDNWKVVAVLRIQDYNSLIEAVKLEINTTDRMINESIPMFIQLAEESLQTRVRAPVQRSRVILTVDAQSRVEVPSDLLQVINMRYNIESENTATDTLMARGGTEILAGNYEEYQDLKRYYSSAIGFGIARVYPSNYEAPVYWFDDRYFWIAPDVSMGTEIELYYYAMIPQLGTTVNLVNQDGDPINTAGQTVAQWVAAGNSANDFVQATDTVEVNWFLTAKPDMLLYGAVMAAEAYLRDDPRMGIWKAKFEQSELEIHHLIDRFEQGRHHTQQMYNGYSI
;
A
#
# COMPACT_ATOMS: atom_id res chain seq x y z
N MET A 1 -11.26 -3.43 38.80
CA MET A 1 -10.15 -4.38 39.03
C MET A 1 -8.86 -3.64 38.82
N ALA A 2 -7.89 -3.69 39.74
CA ALA A 2 -6.58 -3.09 39.59
C ALA A 2 -5.82 -3.85 38.46
N ARG A 3 -5.13 -3.11 37.59
CA ARG A 3 -4.30 -3.73 36.55
C ARG A 3 -3.11 -4.42 37.22
N ASN A 4 -2.96 -5.74 37.06
CA ASN A 4 -1.85 -6.51 37.60
C ASN A 4 -0.59 -6.48 36.70
N TYR A 5 -0.37 -5.41 35.97
CA TYR A 5 0.81 -5.21 35.11
C TYR A 5 1.22 -3.76 35.05
N THR A 6 2.50 -3.53 34.77
CA THR A 6 3.09 -2.21 34.53
C THR A 6 3.53 -2.08 33.07
N ASP A 7 3.71 -0.87 32.59
CA ASP A 7 4.38 -0.67 31.32
C ASP A 7 5.85 -1.05 31.46
N TRP A 8 6.41 -1.69 30.43
CA TRP A 8 7.81 -2.11 30.45
C TRP A 8 8.73 -0.88 30.45
N THR A 9 9.73 -0.94 31.26
CA THR A 9 10.85 0.00 31.31
C THR A 9 12.13 -0.81 31.58
N ALA A 10 13.28 -0.37 31.07
CA ALA A 10 14.53 -1.03 31.44
C ALA A 10 14.70 -1.06 32.97
N GLY A 11 14.85 -2.27 33.53
CA GLY A 11 14.93 -2.44 34.98
C GLY A 11 14.91 -3.91 35.41
N THR A 12 14.98 -4.14 36.72
CA THR A 12 14.97 -5.50 37.28
C THR A 12 13.56 -6.00 37.47
N TYR A 13 13.28 -7.20 36.99
CA TYR A 13 12.01 -7.88 37.14
C TYR A 13 12.16 -9.22 37.87
N ALA A 14 11.25 -9.48 38.81
CA ALA A 14 11.15 -10.78 39.46
C ALA A 14 10.42 -11.79 38.55
N VAL A 15 10.69 -13.06 38.73
CA VAL A 15 9.93 -14.15 38.08
C VAL A 15 8.44 -13.97 38.34
N GLY A 16 7.61 -14.09 37.29
CA GLY A 16 6.19 -13.87 37.36
C GLY A 16 5.73 -12.41 37.29
N ALA A 17 6.68 -11.44 37.19
CA ALA A 17 6.33 -10.04 36.93
C ALA A 17 5.70 -9.91 35.56
N ARG A 18 4.61 -9.12 35.46
CA ARG A 18 3.88 -8.89 34.20
C ARG A 18 4.08 -7.46 33.74
N VAL A 19 4.48 -7.32 32.48
CA VAL A 19 4.72 -6.03 31.82
C VAL A 19 3.98 -5.95 30.49
N ARG A 20 3.59 -4.74 30.13
CA ARG A 20 3.03 -4.47 28.81
C ARG A 20 4.12 -3.78 27.95
N TYR A 21 4.36 -4.33 26.78
CA TYR A 21 5.23 -3.74 25.76
C TYR A 21 4.58 -3.86 24.38
N ASN A 22 4.48 -2.78 23.64
CA ASN A 22 3.85 -2.71 22.30
C ASN A 22 2.49 -3.42 22.18
N GLY A 23 1.62 -3.25 23.20
CA GLY A 23 0.29 -3.84 23.21
C GLY A 23 0.23 -5.31 23.64
N VAL A 24 1.37 -5.96 23.85
CA VAL A 24 1.49 -7.35 24.30
C VAL A 24 1.79 -7.40 25.80
N LEU A 25 1.18 -8.34 26.49
CA LEU A 25 1.43 -8.64 27.90
C LEU A 25 2.43 -9.79 28.01
N TYR A 26 3.55 -9.52 28.66
CA TYR A 26 4.61 -10.49 28.91
C TYR A 26 4.69 -10.82 30.41
N GLU A 27 5.14 -12.04 30.70
CA GLU A 27 5.45 -12.51 32.05
C GLU A 27 6.90 -12.96 32.11
N ALA A 28 7.66 -12.47 33.07
CA ALA A 28 9.06 -12.83 33.27
C ALA A 28 9.14 -14.29 33.76
N ILE A 29 9.83 -15.14 33.02
CA ILE A 29 10.06 -16.55 33.39
C ILE A 29 11.37 -16.75 34.15
N ASN A 30 12.29 -15.81 34.02
CA ASN A 30 13.53 -15.75 34.79
C ASN A 30 13.71 -14.39 35.45
N ALA A 31 14.35 -14.35 36.61
CA ALA A 31 14.75 -13.11 37.26
C ALA A 31 15.91 -12.47 36.47
N ARG A 32 15.76 -11.24 36.03
CA ARG A 32 16.77 -10.56 35.20
C ARG A 32 16.82 -9.06 35.46
N VAL A 33 18.00 -8.50 35.16
CA VAL A 33 18.19 -7.05 34.98
C VAL A 33 18.34 -6.82 33.48
N PRO A 34 17.27 -6.53 32.74
CA PRO A 34 17.38 -6.24 31.31
C PRO A 34 18.14 -4.94 31.08
N THR A 35 18.97 -4.92 30.05
CA THR A 35 19.56 -3.69 29.50
C THR A 35 18.53 -3.01 28.61
N ASP A 36 18.74 -1.74 28.23
CA ASP A 36 17.83 -0.98 27.35
C ASP A 36 17.54 -1.66 26.00
N THR A 37 18.41 -2.57 25.57
CA THR A 37 18.26 -3.35 24.32
C THR A 37 17.51 -4.66 24.47
N ASP A 38 17.27 -5.11 25.70
CA ASP A 38 16.65 -6.42 26.00
C ASP A 38 15.14 -6.26 26.28
N ASN A 39 14.39 -5.72 25.31
CA ASN A 39 12.93 -5.61 25.46
C ASN A 39 12.26 -6.99 25.41
N PRO A 40 11.04 -7.15 25.99
CA PRO A 40 10.37 -8.44 26.07
C PRO A 40 10.10 -9.14 24.75
N SER A 41 10.01 -8.41 23.63
CA SER A 41 9.76 -8.99 22.32
C SER A 41 11.00 -9.62 21.68
N LEU A 42 12.20 -9.20 22.10
CA LEU A 42 13.46 -9.73 21.61
C LEU A 42 14.04 -10.83 22.51
N ASP A 43 13.68 -10.83 23.77
CA ASP A 43 14.25 -11.71 24.79
C ASP A 43 13.28 -12.86 25.15
N VAL A 44 13.04 -13.73 24.18
CA VAL A 44 12.10 -14.88 24.27
C VAL A 44 12.52 -15.92 25.31
N ASP A 45 13.79 -15.96 25.69
CA ASP A 45 14.30 -16.90 26.68
C ASP A 45 13.90 -16.51 28.12
N ASN A 46 13.60 -15.23 28.35
CA ASN A 46 13.28 -14.71 29.67
C ASN A 46 11.86 -14.18 29.80
N TRP A 47 11.16 -14.00 28.71
CA TRP A 47 9.81 -13.49 28.68
C TRP A 47 8.86 -14.43 27.94
N LYS A 48 7.70 -14.64 28.52
CA LYS A 48 6.61 -15.40 27.90
C LYS A 48 5.46 -14.47 27.58
N VAL A 49 4.92 -14.55 26.38
CA VAL A 49 3.67 -13.87 26.01
C VAL A 49 2.51 -14.50 26.77
N VAL A 50 1.72 -13.66 27.43
CA VAL A 50 0.52 -14.06 28.19
C VAL A 50 -0.74 -13.71 27.43
N ALA A 51 -0.80 -12.52 26.86
CA ALA A 51 -1.95 -12.05 26.10
C ALA A 51 -1.55 -10.90 25.17
N VAL A 52 -2.27 -10.73 24.07
CA VAL A 52 -2.23 -9.52 23.28
C VAL A 52 -3.41 -8.63 23.70
N LEU A 53 -3.11 -7.47 24.24
CA LEU A 53 -4.10 -6.51 24.72
C LEU A 53 -4.58 -5.58 23.59
N ARG A 54 -3.71 -5.35 22.63
CA ARG A 54 -3.97 -4.53 21.44
C ARG A 54 -2.95 -4.87 20.36
N ILE A 55 -3.42 -5.05 19.14
CA ILE A 55 -2.57 -5.19 17.96
C ILE A 55 -2.20 -3.78 17.51
N GLN A 56 -0.91 -3.45 17.50
CA GLN A 56 -0.39 -2.12 17.19
C GLN A 56 0.64 -2.11 16.07
N ASP A 57 1.38 -3.21 15.94
CA ASP A 57 2.46 -3.41 14.99
C ASP A 57 2.48 -4.86 14.49
N TYR A 58 3.37 -5.13 13.57
CA TYR A 58 3.54 -6.46 12.97
C TYR A 58 3.85 -7.54 14.01
N ASN A 59 4.70 -7.25 14.98
CA ASN A 59 5.08 -8.21 16.03
C ASN A 59 3.90 -8.56 16.92
N SER A 60 3.09 -7.57 17.34
CA SER A 60 1.87 -7.83 18.14
C SER A 60 0.82 -8.61 17.35
N LEU A 61 0.75 -8.43 16.02
CA LEU A 61 -0.11 -9.26 15.15
C LEU A 61 0.37 -10.71 15.11
N ILE A 62 1.68 -10.95 14.93
CA ILE A 62 2.26 -12.29 14.96
C ILE A 62 1.92 -12.99 16.28
N GLU A 63 2.10 -12.31 17.42
CA GLU A 63 1.79 -12.88 18.72
C GLU A 63 0.29 -13.14 18.92
N ALA A 64 -0.59 -12.27 18.36
CA ALA A 64 -2.03 -12.51 18.37
C ALA A 64 -2.40 -13.75 17.56
N VAL A 65 -1.83 -13.92 16.38
CA VAL A 65 -2.05 -15.11 15.52
C VAL A 65 -1.57 -16.37 16.23
N LYS A 66 -0.38 -16.37 16.84
CA LYS A 66 0.15 -17.50 17.63
C LYS A 66 -0.82 -17.93 18.74
N LEU A 67 -1.34 -16.96 19.49
CA LEU A 67 -2.27 -17.24 20.59
C LEU A 67 -3.59 -17.82 20.09
N GLU A 68 -4.12 -17.35 18.96
CA GLU A 68 -5.39 -17.85 18.41
C GLU A 68 -5.26 -19.24 17.78
N ILE A 69 -4.17 -19.51 17.08
CA ILE A 69 -3.87 -20.85 16.52
C ILE A 69 -3.61 -21.85 17.67
N ASN A 70 -2.98 -21.39 18.75
CA ASN A 70 -2.65 -22.17 19.94
C ASN A 70 -1.95 -23.51 19.62
N THR A 71 -0.98 -23.48 18.71
CA THR A 71 -0.20 -24.67 18.34
C THR A 71 1.21 -24.60 18.91
N THR A 72 1.76 -25.76 19.25
CA THR A 72 3.17 -25.94 19.64
C THR A 72 4.05 -26.31 18.46
N ASP A 73 3.47 -26.50 17.29
CA ASP A 73 4.23 -26.86 16.07
C ASP A 73 5.09 -25.68 15.63
N ARG A 74 6.39 -25.92 15.64
CA ARG A 74 7.39 -24.93 15.27
C ARG A 74 7.24 -24.47 13.81
N MET A 75 6.96 -25.41 12.89
CA MET A 75 6.84 -25.08 11.47
C MET A 75 5.66 -24.13 11.20
N ILE A 76 4.55 -24.35 11.91
CA ILE A 76 3.37 -23.46 11.78
C ILE A 76 3.71 -22.07 12.32
N ASN A 77 4.35 -22.00 13.50
CA ASN A 77 4.74 -20.72 14.09
C ASN A 77 5.74 -19.94 13.20
N GLU A 78 6.66 -20.63 12.54
CA GLU A 78 7.59 -20.01 11.58
C GLU A 78 6.89 -19.59 10.28
N SER A 79 5.71 -20.15 9.95
CA SER A 79 4.93 -19.81 8.76
C SER A 79 3.93 -18.69 8.97
N ILE A 80 3.77 -18.16 10.19
CA ILE A 80 2.81 -17.08 10.48
C ILE A 80 3.03 -15.84 9.58
N PRO A 81 4.25 -15.37 9.32
CA PRO A 81 4.48 -14.27 8.38
C PRO A 81 3.84 -14.51 7.01
N MET A 82 3.95 -15.73 6.48
CA MET A 82 3.30 -16.11 5.22
C MET A 82 1.77 -16.07 5.30
N PHE A 83 1.17 -16.49 6.42
CA PHE A 83 -0.28 -16.43 6.59
C PHE A 83 -0.79 -14.99 6.65
N ILE A 84 -0.03 -14.09 7.29
CA ILE A 84 -0.33 -12.65 7.32
C ILE A 84 -0.24 -12.07 5.90
N GLN A 85 0.81 -12.40 5.15
CA GLN A 85 0.97 -11.97 3.77
C GLN A 85 -0.20 -12.41 2.89
N LEU A 86 -0.64 -13.67 2.97
CA LEU A 86 -1.78 -14.19 2.22
C LEU A 86 -3.08 -13.44 2.57
N ALA A 87 -3.25 -13.09 3.84
CA ALA A 87 -4.40 -12.27 4.27
C ALA A 87 -4.34 -10.88 3.64
N GLU A 88 -3.18 -10.22 3.65
CA GLU A 88 -2.98 -8.90 3.04
C GLU A 88 -3.24 -8.92 1.54
N GLU A 89 -2.70 -9.90 0.81
CA GLU A 89 -2.92 -10.05 -0.63
C GLU A 89 -4.42 -10.22 -0.95
N SER A 90 -5.12 -11.05 -0.18
CA SER A 90 -6.57 -11.21 -0.31
C SER A 90 -7.31 -9.88 -0.08
N LEU A 91 -6.91 -9.10 0.94
CA LEU A 91 -7.52 -7.82 1.24
C LEU A 91 -7.22 -6.76 0.18
N GLN A 92 -6.01 -6.71 -0.34
CA GLN A 92 -5.63 -5.77 -1.40
C GLN A 92 -6.44 -5.97 -2.67
N THR A 93 -6.86 -7.19 -2.96
CA THR A 93 -7.71 -7.46 -4.14
C THR A 93 -9.18 -7.10 -3.94
N ARG A 94 -9.68 -7.14 -2.70
CA ARG A 94 -11.10 -6.95 -2.36
C ARG A 94 -11.43 -5.52 -1.90
N VAL A 95 -10.52 -4.92 -1.15
CA VAL A 95 -10.74 -3.60 -0.53
C VAL A 95 -10.06 -2.52 -1.37
N ARG A 96 -10.81 -1.47 -1.70
CA ARG A 96 -10.31 -0.27 -2.39
C ARG A 96 -10.32 0.90 -1.42
N ALA A 97 -9.28 0.96 -0.58
CA ALA A 97 -9.14 2.01 0.41
C ALA A 97 -8.77 3.37 -0.23
N PRO A 98 -9.27 4.49 0.31
CA PRO A 98 -8.91 5.81 -0.19
C PRO A 98 -7.40 6.11 -0.15
N VAL A 99 -6.68 5.51 0.80
CA VAL A 99 -5.22 5.65 0.93
C VAL A 99 -4.45 5.00 -0.22
N GLN A 100 -5.05 4.03 -0.92
CA GLN A 100 -4.45 3.39 -2.09
C GLN A 100 -4.49 4.28 -3.34
N ARG A 101 -5.26 5.37 -3.33
CA ARG A 101 -5.32 6.28 -4.49
C ARG A 101 -4.01 7.02 -4.64
N SER A 102 -3.33 6.74 -5.73
CA SER A 102 -2.05 7.34 -6.09
C SER A 102 -2.16 8.08 -7.42
N ARG A 103 -1.24 9.00 -7.62
CA ARG A 103 -1.10 9.79 -8.83
C ARG A 103 0.36 9.80 -9.24
N VAL A 104 0.61 9.51 -10.50
CA VAL A 104 1.95 9.57 -11.08
C VAL A 104 1.91 10.22 -12.45
N ILE A 105 2.97 10.93 -12.80
CA ILE A 105 3.19 11.46 -14.14
C ILE A 105 4.17 10.53 -14.83
N LEU A 106 3.74 9.95 -15.94
CA LEU A 106 4.50 9.01 -16.75
C LEU A 106 4.88 9.68 -18.07
N THR A 107 6.08 9.40 -18.58
CA THR A 107 6.57 9.96 -19.85
C THR A 107 6.48 8.91 -20.96
N VAL A 108 5.88 9.31 -22.08
CA VAL A 108 5.72 8.45 -23.26
C VAL A 108 7.06 8.18 -23.91
N ASP A 109 7.34 6.93 -24.23
CA ASP A 109 8.54 6.50 -24.96
C ASP A 109 8.40 6.66 -26.49
N ALA A 110 9.47 6.30 -27.23
CA ALA A 110 9.50 6.39 -28.69
C ALA A 110 8.50 5.45 -29.40
N GLN A 111 7.94 4.48 -28.70
CA GLN A 111 6.95 3.51 -29.21
C GLN A 111 5.50 3.87 -28.85
N SER A 112 5.26 5.08 -28.33
CA SER A 112 3.93 5.53 -27.88
C SER A 112 3.36 4.67 -26.72
N ARG A 113 4.20 4.35 -25.75
CA ARG A 113 3.83 3.59 -24.57
C ARG A 113 4.44 4.19 -23.31
N VAL A 114 3.87 3.86 -22.16
CA VAL A 114 4.39 4.22 -20.85
C VAL A 114 4.55 2.98 -19.98
N GLU A 115 5.56 2.97 -19.12
CA GLU A 115 5.81 1.86 -18.21
C GLU A 115 4.78 1.87 -17.09
N VAL A 116 4.29 0.66 -16.75
CA VAL A 116 3.31 0.46 -15.69
C VAL A 116 3.99 0.60 -14.32
N PRO A 117 3.43 1.39 -13.38
CA PRO A 117 3.93 1.41 -12.02
C PRO A 117 3.92 0.01 -11.39
N SER A 118 4.99 -0.37 -10.72
CA SER A 118 5.15 -1.71 -10.12
C SER A 118 4.15 -2.02 -9.01
N ASP A 119 3.54 -0.98 -8.43
CA ASP A 119 2.54 -1.05 -7.38
C ASP A 119 1.10 -0.88 -7.89
N LEU A 120 0.89 -0.93 -9.21
CA LEU A 120 -0.43 -0.77 -9.81
C LEU A 120 -1.35 -1.94 -9.46
N LEU A 121 -2.51 -1.65 -8.86
CA LEU A 121 -3.62 -2.61 -8.70
C LEU A 121 -4.71 -2.40 -9.73
N GLN A 122 -5.10 -1.15 -9.96
CA GLN A 122 -6.21 -0.82 -10.86
C GLN A 122 -6.09 0.64 -11.33
N VAL A 123 -6.26 0.87 -12.62
CA VAL A 123 -6.37 2.22 -13.18
C VAL A 123 -7.71 2.83 -12.77
N ILE A 124 -7.68 4.06 -12.26
CA ILE A 124 -8.88 4.87 -12.01
C ILE A 124 -9.16 5.75 -13.22
N ASN A 125 -8.13 6.47 -13.67
CA ASN A 125 -8.23 7.38 -14.79
C ASN A 125 -6.83 7.63 -15.37
N MET A 126 -6.76 7.84 -16.68
CA MET A 126 -5.54 8.22 -17.39
C MET A 126 -5.84 9.43 -18.26
N ARG A 127 -4.96 10.43 -18.26
CA ARG A 127 -5.14 11.67 -19.01
C ARG A 127 -3.83 12.11 -19.64
N TYR A 128 -3.91 12.75 -20.80
CA TYR A 128 -2.80 13.57 -21.25
C TYR A 128 -2.62 14.72 -20.27
N ASN A 129 -1.43 14.89 -19.75
CA ASN A 129 -1.07 16.11 -19.07
C ASN A 129 -0.81 17.18 -20.13
N ILE A 130 -1.85 17.88 -20.48
CA ILE A 130 -1.76 18.99 -21.41
C ILE A 130 -1.58 20.23 -20.56
N GLU A 131 -0.39 20.79 -20.65
CA GLU A 131 0.03 22.06 -20.09
C GLU A 131 0.71 22.01 -18.71
N SER A 132 1.98 21.60 -18.76
CA SER A 132 3.01 22.30 -18.03
C SER A 132 3.31 23.59 -18.78
N GLU A 133 2.49 24.58 -18.78
CA GLU A 133 2.91 25.88 -19.28
C GLU A 133 2.26 26.99 -18.48
N ASN A 134 3.12 27.47 -17.55
CA ASN A 134 3.65 28.80 -17.66
C ASN A 134 2.62 29.86 -17.98
N THR A 135 1.66 30.07 -17.06
CA THR A 135 1.16 31.41 -16.90
C THR A 135 0.76 31.62 -15.45
N ALA A 136 1.44 32.57 -14.84
CA ALA A 136 1.24 33.05 -13.48
C ALA A 136 -0.15 33.67 -13.24
N THR A 137 -1.13 33.30 -14.03
CA THR A 137 -2.51 33.81 -14.00
C THR A 137 -3.56 32.71 -14.05
N ASP A 138 -3.19 31.46 -13.96
CA ASP A 138 -4.21 30.40 -14.03
C ASP A 138 -4.80 30.11 -12.65
N THR A 139 -5.84 30.82 -12.39
CA THR A 139 -6.89 30.46 -11.48
C THR A 139 -7.31 29.02 -11.75
N LEU A 140 -7.35 28.22 -10.72
CA LEU A 140 -7.93 26.91 -10.40
C LEU A 140 -9.04 26.32 -11.33
N MET A 141 -9.14 26.77 -12.58
CA MET A 141 -10.15 26.37 -13.54
C MET A 141 -9.54 25.54 -14.66
N ALA A 142 -9.98 24.30 -14.71
CA ALA A 142 -9.85 23.40 -15.85
C ALA A 142 -8.43 22.96 -16.23
N ARG A 143 -7.81 22.13 -15.43
CA ARG A 143 -6.89 21.11 -15.97
C ARG A 143 -7.70 20.12 -16.81
N GLY A 144 -8.11 20.57 -17.98
CA GLY A 144 -8.85 19.79 -18.97
C GLY A 144 -7.91 18.92 -19.78
N GLY A 145 -7.27 17.94 -19.15
CA GLY A 145 -6.56 16.93 -19.91
C GLY A 145 -7.57 16.04 -20.65
N THR A 146 -7.23 15.64 -21.89
CA THR A 146 -8.03 14.67 -22.63
C THR A 146 -7.93 13.32 -21.94
N GLU A 147 -9.06 12.74 -21.57
CA GLU A 147 -9.12 11.42 -20.96
C GLU A 147 -8.73 10.37 -22.00
N ILE A 148 -7.96 9.37 -21.56
CA ILE A 148 -7.57 8.22 -22.36
C ILE A 148 -8.38 7.03 -21.83
N LEU A 149 -9.23 6.46 -22.67
CA LEU A 149 -10.12 5.39 -22.27
C LEU A 149 -9.44 4.02 -22.32
N ALA A 150 -9.85 3.12 -21.46
CA ALA A 150 -9.43 1.73 -21.56
C ALA A 150 -10.03 1.10 -22.81
N GLY A 151 -9.21 0.51 -23.67
CA GLY A 151 -9.63 -0.22 -24.86
C GLY A 151 -9.11 -1.64 -24.86
N ASN A 152 -9.73 -2.48 -25.70
CA ASN A 152 -9.19 -3.81 -25.97
C ASN A 152 -8.11 -3.74 -27.07
N TYR A 153 -7.40 -4.85 -27.29
CA TYR A 153 -6.32 -4.91 -28.29
C TYR A 153 -6.81 -4.61 -29.73
N GLU A 154 -8.02 -5.00 -30.07
CA GLU A 154 -8.58 -4.77 -31.41
C GLU A 154 -8.88 -3.29 -31.63
N GLU A 155 -9.49 -2.63 -30.66
CA GLU A 155 -9.73 -1.17 -30.69
C GLU A 155 -8.43 -0.37 -30.78
N TYR A 156 -7.42 -0.75 -30.02
CA TYR A 156 -6.09 -0.15 -30.09
C TYR A 156 -5.49 -0.32 -31.50
N GLN A 157 -5.55 -1.53 -32.09
CA GLN A 157 -5.01 -1.80 -33.42
C GLN A 157 -5.78 -1.06 -34.52
N ASP A 158 -7.08 -0.97 -34.41
CA ASP A 158 -7.92 -0.25 -35.37
C ASP A 158 -7.62 1.25 -35.35
N LEU A 159 -7.49 1.86 -34.18
CA LEU A 159 -7.07 3.26 -34.05
C LEU A 159 -5.67 3.46 -34.63
N LYS A 160 -4.74 2.58 -34.31
CA LYS A 160 -3.36 2.67 -34.82
C LYS A 160 -3.31 2.58 -36.34
N ARG A 161 -4.06 1.66 -36.96
CA ARG A 161 -4.16 1.52 -38.42
C ARG A 161 -4.81 2.74 -39.06
N TYR A 162 -5.88 3.24 -38.47
CA TYR A 162 -6.59 4.42 -38.99
C TYR A 162 -5.68 5.64 -39.03
N TYR A 163 -4.98 5.93 -37.97
CA TYR A 163 -4.11 7.10 -37.87
C TYR A 163 -2.82 6.95 -38.66
N SER A 164 -2.23 5.76 -38.76
CA SER A 164 -1.06 5.53 -39.61
C SER A 164 -1.37 5.73 -41.12
N SER A 165 -2.61 5.46 -41.53
CA SER A 165 -3.07 5.75 -42.89
C SER A 165 -3.44 7.21 -43.13
N ALA A 166 -3.85 7.93 -42.08
CA ALA A 166 -4.29 9.34 -42.18
C ALA A 166 -3.15 10.37 -42.17
N ILE A 167 -1.98 10.03 -41.65
CA ILE A 167 -0.80 10.92 -41.58
C ILE A 167 -0.34 11.39 -42.99
N GLY A 168 -0.64 10.64 -44.09
CA GLY A 168 -0.36 11.00 -45.45
C GLY A 168 -1.17 12.17 -46.03
N PHE A 169 -2.24 12.61 -45.38
CA PHE A 169 -3.21 13.55 -45.94
C PHE A 169 -3.37 14.89 -45.21
N GLY A 170 -2.58 15.18 -44.20
CA GLY A 170 -2.64 16.47 -43.48
C GLY A 170 -4.00 16.78 -42.82
N ILE A 171 -4.81 15.79 -42.55
CA ILE A 171 -6.13 15.96 -41.96
C ILE A 171 -5.98 16.20 -40.47
N ALA A 172 -6.64 17.23 -39.99
CA ALA A 172 -6.77 17.50 -38.55
C ALA A 172 -7.24 16.23 -37.82
N ARG A 173 -6.68 15.99 -36.62
CA ARG A 173 -6.96 14.84 -35.76
C ARG A 173 -8.46 14.78 -35.41
N VAL A 174 -9.24 14.20 -36.28
CA VAL A 174 -10.66 13.88 -36.04
C VAL A 174 -10.72 12.40 -35.72
N TYR A 175 -11.15 12.08 -34.51
CA TYR A 175 -11.38 10.68 -34.15
C TYR A 175 -12.43 10.08 -35.10
N PRO A 176 -12.30 8.80 -35.47
CA PRO A 176 -13.39 8.10 -36.17
C PRO A 176 -14.67 8.23 -35.38
N SER A 177 -15.81 8.24 -36.06
CA SER A 177 -17.12 8.43 -35.43
C SER A 177 -17.47 7.45 -34.29
N ASN A 178 -16.68 6.38 -34.17
CA ASN A 178 -16.86 5.33 -33.14
C ASN A 178 -15.95 5.56 -31.93
N TYR A 179 -14.99 6.51 -31.97
CA TYR A 179 -14.06 6.76 -30.87
C TYR A 179 -14.07 8.24 -30.51
N GLU A 180 -14.54 8.51 -29.32
CA GLU A 180 -14.64 9.89 -28.78
C GLU A 180 -13.34 10.37 -28.14
N ALA A 181 -12.42 9.45 -27.81
CA ALA A 181 -11.19 9.71 -27.09
C ALA A 181 -10.07 8.73 -27.50
N PRO A 182 -8.80 9.05 -27.22
CA PRO A 182 -7.71 8.10 -27.33
C PRO A 182 -7.96 6.91 -26.42
N VAL A 183 -7.40 5.75 -26.78
CA VAL A 183 -7.48 4.56 -25.96
C VAL A 183 -6.11 4.08 -25.54
N TYR A 184 -6.04 3.43 -24.38
CA TYR A 184 -4.89 2.63 -24.01
C TYR A 184 -5.25 1.15 -23.99
N TRP A 185 -4.30 0.32 -24.39
CA TRP A 185 -4.31 -1.11 -24.19
C TRP A 185 -3.18 -1.50 -23.25
N PHE A 186 -3.44 -2.40 -22.34
CA PHE A 186 -2.51 -2.82 -21.30
C PHE A 186 -1.95 -4.20 -21.63
N ASP A 187 -0.63 -4.33 -21.64
CA ASP A 187 0.06 -5.59 -21.46
C ASP A 187 0.85 -5.54 -20.14
N ASP A 188 1.21 -6.66 -19.60
CA ASP A 188 1.79 -6.82 -18.24
C ASP A 188 2.84 -5.75 -17.84
N ARG A 189 3.41 -5.04 -18.79
CA ARG A 189 4.52 -4.12 -18.56
C ARG A 189 4.26 -2.69 -19.02
N TYR A 190 3.44 -2.50 -20.06
CA TYR A 190 3.25 -1.21 -20.69
C TYR A 190 1.78 -0.90 -20.93
N PHE A 191 1.44 0.38 -20.81
CA PHE A 191 0.26 0.95 -21.42
C PHE A 191 0.60 1.42 -22.82
N TRP A 192 0.01 0.82 -23.82
CA TRP A 192 0.13 1.20 -25.23
C TRP A 192 -0.99 2.16 -25.57
N ILE A 193 -0.66 3.30 -26.19
CA ILE A 193 -1.61 4.38 -26.43
C ILE A 193 -1.85 4.54 -27.91
N ALA A 194 -3.10 4.65 -28.31
CA ALA A 194 -3.51 4.96 -29.67
C ALA A 194 -4.54 6.11 -29.68
N PRO A 195 -4.41 7.06 -30.63
CA PRO A 195 -3.36 7.20 -31.66
C PRO A 195 -1.98 7.45 -31.06
N ASP A 196 -0.94 7.24 -31.88
CA ASP A 196 0.45 7.40 -31.46
C ASP A 196 0.68 8.81 -30.89
N VAL A 197 1.27 8.86 -29.73
CA VAL A 197 1.58 10.07 -28.96
C VAL A 197 3.07 10.38 -29.07
N SER A 198 3.42 11.66 -29.14
CA SER A 198 4.82 12.07 -29.26
C SER A 198 5.65 11.64 -28.06
N MET A 199 6.87 11.17 -28.32
CA MET A 199 7.86 10.90 -27.28
C MET A 199 8.04 12.14 -26.38
N GLY A 200 8.13 11.92 -25.08
CA GLY A 200 8.29 12.98 -24.09
C GLY A 200 6.96 13.60 -23.60
N THR A 201 5.82 13.21 -24.20
CA THR A 201 4.52 13.66 -23.70
C THR A 201 4.29 13.07 -22.29
N GLU A 202 3.84 13.91 -21.40
CA GLU A 202 3.48 13.50 -20.02
C GLU A 202 2.04 13.01 -19.98
N ILE A 203 1.86 11.89 -19.27
CA ILE A 203 0.57 11.28 -19.00
C ILE A 203 0.36 11.20 -17.51
N GLU A 204 -0.76 11.73 -17.05
CA GLU A 204 -1.18 11.67 -15.67
C GLU A 204 -2.02 10.41 -15.46
N LEU A 205 -1.51 9.51 -14.62
CA LEU A 205 -2.17 8.28 -14.22
C LEU A 205 -2.68 8.39 -12.78
N TYR A 206 -3.98 8.21 -12.60
CA TYR A 206 -4.60 7.98 -11.29
C TYR A 206 -4.93 6.51 -11.16
N TYR A 207 -4.52 5.89 -10.07
CA TYR A 207 -4.67 4.46 -9.88
C TYR A 207 -4.79 4.07 -8.41
N TYR A 208 -5.24 2.85 -8.15
CA TYR A 208 -5.09 2.22 -6.86
C TYR A 208 -3.73 1.54 -6.79
N ALA A 209 -2.91 1.95 -5.83
CA ALA A 209 -1.59 1.38 -5.55
C ALA A 209 -1.69 0.26 -4.51
N MET A 210 -0.76 -0.68 -4.56
CA MET A 210 -0.60 -1.68 -3.51
C MET A 210 -0.16 -1.02 -2.21
N ILE A 211 -0.79 -1.42 -1.10
CA ILE A 211 -0.31 -1.04 0.23
C ILE A 211 0.93 -1.89 0.54
N PRO A 212 2.03 -1.30 1.03
CA PRO A 212 3.20 -2.07 1.44
C PRO A 212 2.83 -3.15 2.46
N GLN A 213 3.33 -4.36 2.24
CA GLN A 213 3.06 -5.51 3.10
C GLN A 213 3.85 -5.41 4.40
N LEU A 214 3.23 -5.85 5.50
CA LEU A 214 3.88 -5.92 6.81
C LEU A 214 5.08 -6.85 6.79
N GLY A 215 6.13 -6.48 7.52
CA GLY A 215 7.38 -7.24 7.60
C GLY A 215 8.26 -7.17 6.35
N THR A 216 7.83 -6.49 5.28
CA THR A 216 8.68 -6.26 4.11
C THR A 216 9.63 -5.09 4.32
N THR A 217 10.78 -5.16 3.67
CA THR A 217 11.75 -4.07 3.68
C THR A 217 11.47 -3.12 2.53
N VAL A 218 11.27 -1.86 2.83
CA VAL A 218 11.05 -0.80 1.84
C VAL A 218 12.24 0.14 1.78
N ASN A 219 12.53 0.64 0.60
CA ASN A 219 13.55 1.65 0.38
C ASN A 219 13.02 3.03 0.79
N LEU A 220 13.80 3.75 1.60
CA LEU A 220 13.42 5.08 2.03
C LEU A 220 13.70 6.11 0.94
N VAL A 221 12.73 7.01 0.75
CA VAL A 221 12.82 8.15 -0.16
C VAL A 221 12.41 9.44 0.58
N ASN A 222 12.85 10.60 0.08
CA ASN A 222 12.41 11.91 0.57
C ASN A 222 11.00 12.26 0.04
N GLN A 223 10.53 13.48 0.35
CA GLN A 223 9.22 13.97 -0.11
C GLN A 223 9.12 14.14 -1.63
N ASP A 224 10.26 14.28 -2.31
CA ASP A 224 10.35 14.43 -3.75
C ASP A 224 10.51 13.08 -4.48
N GLY A 225 10.60 11.97 -3.72
CA GLY A 225 10.78 10.62 -4.23
C GLY A 225 12.24 10.21 -4.44
N ASP A 226 13.21 11.05 -4.06
CA ASP A 226 14.63 10.72 -4.21
C ASP A 226 15.09 9.72 -3.13
N PRO A 227 15.94 8.73 -3.49
CA PRO A 227 16.54 7.80 -2.54
C PRO A 227 17.34 8.53 -1.47
N ILE A 228 17.14 8.16 -0.21
CA ILE A 228 17.90 8.69 0.93
C ILE A 228 18.69 7.60 1.63
N ASN A 229 19.84 7.98 2.23
CA ASN A 229 20.61 7.11 3.11
C ASN A 229 20.11 7.15 4.56
N THR A 230 20.73 6.40 5.45
CA THR A 230 20.39 6.37 6.90
C THR A 230 20.51 7.73 7.60
N ALA A 231 21.25 8.67 7.02
CA ALA A 231 21.35 10.05 7.52
C ALA A 231 20.33 11.00 6.89
N GLY A 232 19.41 10.49 6.07
CA GLY A 232 18.39 11.28 5.37
C GLY A 232 18.92 12.12 4.21
N GLN A 233 20.12 11.85 3.71
CA GLN A 233 20.75 12.57 2.61
C GLN A 233 20.41 11.91 1.29
N THR A 234 20.10 12.71 0.27
CA THR A 234 19.96 12.22 -1.12
C THR A 234 21.34 11.94 -1.74
N VAL A 235 21.36 11.23 -2.87
CA VAL A 235 22.61 10.98 -3.64
C VAL A 235 23.34 12.28 -3.96
N ALA A 236 22.61 13.34 -4.35
CA ALA A 236 23.19 14.64 -4.66
C ALA A 236 23.86 15.28 -3.42
N GLN A 237 23.20 15.23 -2.26
CA GLN A 237 23.74 15.73 -1.00
C GLN A 237 24.96 14.93 -0.53
N TRP A 238 24.92 13.60 -0.70
CA TRP A 238 26.02 12.69 -0.38
C TRP A 238 27.26 12.99 -1.21
N VAL A 239 27.09 13.21 -2.52
CA VAL A 239 28.19 13.59 -3.43
C VAL A 239 28.71 15.00 -3.12
N ALA A 240 27.83 15.96 -2.81
CA ALA A 240 28.23 17.31 -2.43
C ALA A 240 29.06 17.35 -1.13
N ALA A 241 28.89 16.36 -0.26
CA ALA A 241 29.70 16.18 0.95
C ALA A 241 31.09 15.54 0.66
N GLY A 242 31.44 15.30 -0.61
CA GLY A 242 32.75 14.78 -1.03
C GLY A 242 32.83 13.26 -1.14
N ASN A 243 31.71 12.55 -1.07
CA ASN A 243 31.67 11.10 -1.19
C ASN A 243 31.45 10.63 -2.63
N SER A 244 31.76 9.37 -2.91
CA SER A 244 31.47 8.77 -4.23
C SER A 244 30.00 8.37 -4.33
N ALA A 245 29.38 8.64 -5.48
CA ALA A 245 28.00 8.18 -5.76
C ALA A 245 27.88 6.66 -5.72
N ASN A 246 28.95 5.93 -6.05
CA ASN A 246 28.95 4.46 -6.03
C ASN A 246 28.94 3.88 -4.60
N ASP A 247 29.31 4.66 -3.60
CA ASP A 247 29.31 4.25 -2.20
C ASP A 247 28.01 4.67 -1.48
N PHE A 248 27.04 5.22 -2.21
CA PHE A 248 25.75 5.56 -1.65
C PHE A 248 24.93 4.31 -1.35
N VAL A 249 24.59 4.12 -0.09
CA VAL A 249 23.73 3.01 0.35
C VAL A 249 22.37 3.59 0.73
N GLN A 250 21.34 3.22 -0.03
CA GLN A 250 19.98 3.63 0.27
C GLN A 250 19.53 3.03 1.61
N ALA A 251 18.93 3.85 2.44
CA ALA A 251 18.35 3.40 3.69
C ALA A 251 17.10 2.55 3.40
N THR A 252 16.93 1.55 4.23
CA THR A 252 15.74 0.68 4.20
C THR A 252 15.08 0.66 5.57
N ASP A 253 13.79 0.47 5.60
CA ASP A 253 13.03 0.29 6.83
C ASP A 253 12.08 -0.89 6.68
N THR A 254 11.69 -1.50 7.80
CA THR A 254 10.73 -2.59 7.81
C THR A 254 9.33 -2.02 8.03
N VAL A 255 8.37 -2.46 7.24
CA VAL A 255 6.97 -2.05 7.38
C VAL A 255 6.37 -2.72 8.61
N GLU A 256 6.42 -2.03 9.74
CA GLU A 256 5.84 -2.50 11.01
C GLU A 256 4.34 -2.23 11.10
N VAL A 257 3.87 -1.20 10.40
CA VAL A 257 2.47 -0.75 10.42
C VAL A 257 2.03 -0.34 9.02
N ASN A 258 0.88 -0.82 8.59
CA ASN A 258 0.24 -0.36 7.36
C ASN A 258 -1.21 0.07 7.61
N TRP A 259 -1.88 0.50 6.54
CA TRP A 259 -3.25 1.01 6.66
C TRP A 259 -4.24 -0.05 7.16
N PHE A 260 -4.15 -1.30 6.71
CA PHE A 260 -5.03 -2.37 7.15
C PHE A 260 -4.90 -2.62 8.65
N LEU A 261 -3.66 -2.65 9.14
CA LEU A 261 -3.39 -2.83 10.57
C LEU A 261 -3.91 -1.67 11.42
N THR A 262 -3.83 -0.45 10.88
CA THR A 262 -4.34 0.75 11.59
C THR A 262 -5.85 0.85 11.56
N ALA A 263 -6.46 0.57 10.41
CA ALA A 263 -7.90 0.74 10.21
C ALA A 263 -8.72 -0.38 10.87
N LYS A 264 -8.25 -1.64 10.71
CA LYS A 264 -9.00 -2.82 11.16
C LYS A 264 -8.06 -4.00 11.46
N PRO A 265 -7.30 -3.99 12.57
CA PRO A 265 -6.32 -5.03 12.90
C PRO A 265 -6.92 -6.43 13.04
N ASP A 266 -8.15 -6.54 13.52
CA ASP A 266 -8.86 -7.81 13.66
C ASP A 266 -9.16 -8.48 12.31
N MET A 267 -9.31 -7.73 11.23
CA MET A 267 -9.47 -8.28 9.89
C MET A 267 -8.21 -9.04 9.43
N LEU A 268 -7.03 -8.46 9.66
CA LEU A 268 -5.76 -9.13 9.38
C LEU A 268 -5.57 -10.36 10.26
N LEU A 269 -5.91 -10.26 11.56
CA LEU A 269 -5.87 -11.38 12.49
C LEU A 269 -6.73 -12.54 11.97
N TYR A 270 -8.00 -12.28 11.67
CA TYR A 270 -8.92 -13.34 11.24
C TYR A 270 -8.52 -13.93 9.88
N GLY A 271 -8.02 -13.10 8.95
CA GLY A 271 -7.49 -13.55 7.67
C GLY A 271 -6.29 -14.48 7.82
N ALA A 272 -5.32 -14.09 8.66
CA ALA A 272 -4.12 -14.88 8.90
C ALA A 272 -4.46 -16.21 9.63
N VAL A 273 -5.33 -16.18 10.65
CA VAL A 273 -5.78 -17.40 11.33
C VAL A 273 -6.54 -18.30 10.37
N MET A 274 -7.41 -17.76 9.53
CA MET A 274 -8.11 -18.55 8.51
C MET A 274 -7.14 -19.21 7.52
N ALA A 275 -6.09 -18.51 7.07
CA ALA A 275 -5.06 -19.07 6.21
C ALA A 275 -4.27 -20.20 6.90
N ALA A 276 -3.96 -20.03 8.20
CA ALA A 276 -3.28 -21.04 9.01
C ALA A 276 -4.14 -22.27 9.22
N GLU A 277 -5.43 -22.13 9.55
CA GLU A 277 -6.36 -23.24 9.72
C GLU A 277 -6.60 -24.02 8.41
N ALA A 278 -6.63 -23.32 7.28
CA ALA A 278 -6.68 -23.95 5.95
C ALA A 278 -5.42 -24.81 5.68
N TYR A 279 -4.25 -24.36 6.15
CA TYR A 279 -3.02 -25.13 6.06
C TYR A 279 -3.03 -26.38 6.95
N LEU A 280 -3.63 -26.30 8.13
CA LEU A 280 -3.79 -27.41 9.09
C LEU A 280 -4.77 -28.49 8.65
N ARG A 281 -5.61 -28.24 7.67
CA ARG A 281 -6.55 -29.15 6.98
C ARG A 281 -7.76 -29.68 7.74
N ASP A 282 -7.95 -29.39 9.00
CA ASP A 282 -8.98 -30.11 9.78
C ASP A 282 -9.58 -29.35 10.97
N ASP A 283 -9.69 -28.03 10.89
CA ASP A 283 -10.29 -27.33 12.03
C ASP A 283 -11.74 -26.90 11.75
N PRO A 284 -12.71 -27.41 12.54
CA PRO A 284 -14.09 -26.96 12.48
C PRO A 284 -14.26 -25.46 12.81
N ARG A 285 -13.23 -24.81 13.37
CA ARG A 285 -13.18 -23.37 13.64
C ARG A 285 -13.04 -22.51 12.39
N MET A 286 -12.59 -23.08 11.25
CA MET A 286 -12.43 -22.35 10.00
C MET A 286 -13.69 -21.59 9.59
N GLY A 287 -14.88 -22.19 9.78
CA GLY A 287 -16.15 -21.52 9.50
C GLY A 287 -16.40 -20.28 10.37
N ILE A 288 -15.95 -20.32 11.63
CA ILE A 288 -16.06 -19.19 12.56
C ILE A 288 -15.13 -18.06 12.13
N TRP A 289 -13.89 -18.37 11.79
CA TRP A 289 -12.90 -17.37 11.35
C TRP A 289 -13.30 -16.72 10.03
N LYS A 290 -13.82 -17.52 9.10
CA LYS A 290 -14.36 -17.01 7.84
C LYS A 290 -15.51 -16.02 8.07
N ALA A 291 -16.46 -16.36 8.92
CA ALA A 291 -17.59 -15.47 9.23
C ALA A 291 -17.12 -14.15 9.90
N LYS A 292 -16.14 -14.22 10.81
CA LYS A 292 -15.56 -13.03 11.44
C LYS A 292 -14.80 -12.16 10.43
N PHE A 293 -14.04 -12.79 9.52
CA PHE A 293 -13.33 -12.08 8.47
C PHE A 293 -14.29 -11.35 7.53
N GLU A 294 -15.34 -12.04 7.03
CA GLU A 294 -16.36 -11.45 6.15
C GLU A 294 -17.12 -10.31 6.87
N GLN A 295 -17.41 -10.45 8.15
CA GLN A 295 -18.01 -9.37 8.93
C GLN A 295 -17.09 -8.16 9.03
N SER A 296 -15.81 -8.36 9.32
CA SER A 296 -14.81 -7.28 9.40
C SER A 296 -14.59 -6.62 8.04
N GLU A 297 -14.67 -7.37 6.94
CA GLU A 297 -14.63 -6.86 5.56
C GLU A 297 -15.83 -5.94 5.28
N LEU A 298 -17.03 -6.31 5.68
CA LEU A 298 -18.21 -5.44 5.57
C LEU A 298 -18.05 -4.14 6.38
N GLU A 299 -17.52 -4.24 7.59
CA GLU A 299 -17.32 -3.06 8.45
C GLU A 299 -16.31 -2.09 7.85
N ILE A 300 -15.24 -2.57 7.19
CA ILE A 300 -14.26 -1.71 6.54
C ILE A 300 -14.84 -1.05 5.28
N HIS A 301 -15.67 -1.75 4.51
CA HIS A 301 -16.40 -1.14 3.40
C HIS A 301 -17.32 -0.01 3.88
N HIS A 302 -18.07 -0.21 4.96
CA HIS A 302 -18.87 0.86 5.55
C HIS A 302 -18.03 2.05 6.06
N LEU A 303 -16.83 1.79 6.55
CA LEU A 303 -15.90 2.86 6.94
C LEU A 303 -15.47 3.67 5.71
N ILE A 304 -15.09 2.99 4.62
CA ILE A 304 -14.68 3.62 3.36
C ILE A 304 -15.83 4.47 2.78
N ASP A 305 -17.03 3.93 2.73
CA ASP A 305 -18.23 4.62 2.23
C ASP A 305 -18.50 5.92 3.02
N ARG A 306 -18.34 5.89 4.34
CA ARG A 306 -18.49 7.11 5.16
C ARG A 306 -17.44 8.17 4.84
N PHE A 307 -16.20 7.77 4.58
CA PHE A 307 -15.15 8.69 4.17
C PHE A 307 -15.45 9.31 2.80
N GLU A 308 -16.00 8.55 1.87
CA GLU A 308 -16.37 9.03 0.55
C GLU A 308 -17.59 9.97 0.60
N GLN A 309 -18.62 9.60 1.35
CA GLN A 309 -19.79 10.46 1.54
C GLN A 309 -19.45 11.81 2.21
N GLY A 310 -18.56 11.81 3.21
CA GLY A 310 -18.05 13.03 3.83
C GLY A 310 -17.33 13.95 2.84
N ARG A 311 -16.60 13.40 1.88
CA ARG A 311 -15.95 14.15 0.79
C ARG A 311 -16.96 14.77 -0.17
N HIS A 312 -18.00 14.06 -0.56
CA HIS A 312 -19.06 14.60 -1.42
C HIS A 312 -19.82 15.74 -0.78
N HIS A 313 -20.08 15.67 0.52
CA HIS A 313 -20.72 16.78 1.26
C HIS A 313 -19.85 18.04 1.29
N THR A 314 -18.53 17.88 1.46
CA THR A 314 -17.60 19.03 1.49
C THR A 314 -17.48 19.67 0.10
N GLN A 315 -17.45 18.88 -0.97
CA GLN A 315 -17.45 19.41 -2.35
C GLN A 315 -18.76 20.11 -2.73
N GLN A 316 -19.91 19.61 -2.28
CA GLN A 316 -21.19 20.29 -2.51
C GLN A 316 -21.30 21.61 -1.76
N MET A 317 -20.74 21.72 -0.55
CA MET A 317 -20.68 23.00 0.16
C MET A 317 -19.77 24.01 -0.55
N TYR A 318 -18.65 23.57 -1.15
CA TYR A 318 -17.75 24.48 -1.90
C TYR A 318 -18.35 24.97 -3.22
N ASN A 319 -19.11 24.12 -3.91
CA ASN A 319 -19.81 24.50 -5.17
C ASN A 319 -21.10 25.29 -4.94
N GLY A 320 -21.60 25.38 -3.71
CA GLY A 320 -22.81 26.13 -3.35
C GLY A 320 -22.58 27.60 -2.99
N TYR A 321 -21.34 28.07 -2.93
CA TYR A 321 -20.97 29.47 -2.64
C TYR A 321 -20.26 30.13 -3.82
N SER A 322 -20.86 30.07 -5.02
CA SER A 322 -20.56 31.05 -6.08
C SER A 322 -21.77 31.93 -6.25
N ILE A 323 -21.77 33.03 -5.49
CA ILE A 323 -22.55 34.24 -5.79
C ILE A 323 -21.59 35.28 -6.37
#